data_4ae0e62fe50a098a774966be69a2d2af
#
_entry.id   4ae0e62fe50a098a774966be69a2d2af
#
_cell.length_a   1.000
_cell.length_b   1.000
_cell.length_c   1.000
_cell.angle_alpha   90.00
_cell.angle_beta   90.00
_cell.angle_gamma   90.00
#
_symmetry.space_group_name_H-M   'P 1'
#
loop_
_entity.id
_entity.type
_entity.pdbx_description
1 polymer ?
#
loop_
_entity_poly.entity_id
_entity_poly.type
_entity_poly.pdbx_seq_one_letter_code
_entity_poly.pdbx_strand_id
1 'polypeptide(L)'
;MKKLLLIVLAWAAMVPASRGAPISRDPYLGAIVLDANTGAVLFEDGADRPGYPASMLKLMDLFIVLDRVKQGSVRLEDPVLITKEVSSIGGSQVYLDPREKFTVEELVYALMIQSANDAAMALALHVAGTRDGFVRMMNEKAKELGLSPVTQFQSPHGLPPGAGQRPDITTPRDFAKLCLALIRAHPETLKYTSATFRVFRQEPLFEMRTHNRLLGNVPGCDGLKTGYFTDAGFSIAATVQRDGARVIAVVMGSVDRKVRDAKATELLGRYLLDASRTPAPPPAPAVRTPPAASAAAAPAVATDDEAQGEDLPDPDADEPAEKSGGWLKSVGLVVLGAFLAAVVGMAIQRRLLLGR
;
A
#
# COMPACT_ATOMS: atom_id res chain seq x y z
N MET A 1 -16.77 -48.98 47.01
CA MET A 1 -15.58 -48.56 46.26
C MET A 1 -16.05 -47.59 45.20
N LYS A 2 -16.00 -46.30 45.50
CA LYS A 2 -16.45 -45.20 44.54
C LYS A 2 -15.27 -44.80 43.68
N LYS A 3 -15.37 -45.01 42.35
CA LYS A 3 -14.39 -44.53 41.39
C LYS A 3 -14.60 -43.02 41.15
N LEU A 4 -13.64 -42.22 41.58
CA LEU A 4 -13.59 -40.78 41.35
C LEU A 4 -13.07 -40.54 39.93
N LEU A 5 -13.93 -40.02 39.05
CA LEU A 5 -13.58 -39.66 37.69
C LEU A 5 -13.05 -38.21 37.69
N LEU A 6 -11.75 -38.04 37.60
CA LEU A 6 -11.12 -36.74 37.44
C LEU A 6 -11.27 -36.28 35.98
N ILE A 7 -12.16 -35.32 35.76
CA ILE A 7 -12.25 -34.58 34.46
C ILE A 7 -11.24 -33.43 34.52
N VAL A 8 -10.12 -33.59 33.84
CA VAL A 8 -9.16 -32.52 33.60
C VAL A 8 -9.69 -31.69 32.43
N LEU A 9 -10.31 -30.53 32.72
CA LEU A 9 -10.60 -29.54 31.72
C LEU A 9 -9.28 -28.90 31.30
N ALA A 10 -8.78 -29.28 30.10
CA ALA A 10 -7.71 -28.58 29.44
C ALA A 10 -8.28 -27.24 28.92
N TRP A 11 -8.02 -26.16 29.66
CA TRP A 11 -8.17 -24.81 29.12
C TRP A 11 -7.06 -24.61 28.08
N ALA A 12 -7.39 -24.80 26.83
CA ALA A 12 -6.59 -24.29 25.74
C ALA A 12 -6.66 -22.75 25.83
N ALA A 13 -5.64 -22.14 26.44
CA ALA A 13 -5.45 -20.71 26.35
C ALA A 13 -5.26 -20.37 24.85
N MET A 14 -6.31 -19.86 24.20
CA MET A 14 -6.17 -19.14 22.95
C MET A 14 -5.25 -17.96 23.24
N VAL A 15 -3.98 -18.11 22.95
CA VAL A 15 -3.04 -16.99 22.88
C VAL A 15 -3.53 -16.16 21.68
N PRO A 16 -4.07 -14.94 21.89
CA PRO A 16 -4.40 -14.09 20.76
C PRO A 16 -3.12 -13.91 19.97
N ALA A 17 -3.15 -14.17 18.66
CA ALA A 17 -2.05 -13.84 17.76
C ALA A 17 -1.75 -12.36 17.99
N SER A 18 -0.60 -12.07 18.58
CA SER A 18 -0.15 -10.71 18.84
C SER A 18 0.02 -10.02 17.49
N ARG A 19 -0.99 -9.27 17.04
CA ARG A 19 -0.80 -8.25 16.04
C ARG A 19 0.26 -7.32 16.61
N GLY A 20 1.36 -7.13 15.88
CA GLY A 20 2.39 -6.18 16.29
C GLY A 20 1.73 -4.84 16.58
N ALA A 21 2.28 -4.07 17.53
CA ALA A 21 1.78 -2.74 17.79
C ALA A 21 1.86 -1.89 16.51
N PRO A 22 0.86 -1.01 16.26
CA PRO A 22 0.90 -0.11 15.11
C PRO A 22 2.19 0.70 15.13
N ILE A 23 2.85 0.82 13.99
CA ILE A 23 4.07 1.65 13.84
C ILE A 23 3.77 3.09 13.47
N SER A 24 2.51 3.39 13.13
CA SER A 24 2.04 4.76 12.88
C SER A 24 2.20 5.65 14.12
N ARG A 25 2.51 6.93 13.90
CA ARG A 25 2.76 7.92 14.96
C ARG A 25 2.06 9.24 14.67
N ASP A 26 1.77 9.99 15.70
CA ASP A 26 1.30 11.37 15.62
C ASP A 26 2.52 12.32 15.69
N PRO A 27 2.67 13.27 14.74
CA PRO A 27 1.86 13.46 13.53
C PRO A 27 2.21 12.47 12.41
N TYR A 28 3.40 11.84 12.41
CA TYR A 28 3.89 10.84 11.45
C TYR A 28 5.10 10.08 12.02
N LEU A 29 5.42 8.95 11.41
CA LEU A 29 6.60 8.15 11.75
C LEU A 29 7.90 8.84 11.32
N GLY A 30 7.94 9.35 10.09
CA GLY A 30 9.07 10.07 9.54
C GLY A 30 8.74 10.76 8.22
N ALA A 31 9.54 11.76 7.87
CA ALA A 31 9.39 12.52 6.64
C ALA A 31 10.74 12.98 6.08
N ILE A 32 10.79 13.20 4.75
CA ILE A 32 11.95 13.71 4.03
C ILE A 32 11.53 14.50 2.81
N VAL A 33 12.33 15.48 2.42
CA VAL A 33 12.22 16.19 1.14
C VAL A 33 13.54 16.15 0.41
N LEU A 34 13.50 15.76 -0.85
CA LEU A 34 14.63 15.82 -1.77
C LEU A 34 14.42 16.90 -2.83
N ASP A 35 15.48 17.62 -3.17
CA ASP A 35 15.61 18.32 -4.44
C ASP A 35 15.76 17.27 -5.54
N ALA A 36 14.78 17.17 -6.44
CA ALA A 36 14.80 16.15 -7.48
C ALA A 36 15.82 16.45 -8.60
N ASN A 37 16.22 17.71 -8.75
CA ASN A 37 17.23 18.11 -9.74
C ASN A 37 18.66 17.71 -9.26
N THR A 38 18.99 17.99 -8.02
CA THR A 38 20.33 17.72 -7.48
C THR A 38 20.44 16.39 -6.72
N GLY A 39 19.35 15.93 -6.11
CA GLY A 39 19.32 14.81 -5.17
C GLY A 39 19.64 15.21 -3.73
N ALA A 40 19.83 16.51 -3.47
CA ALA A 40 20.14 17.00 -2.12
C ALA A 40 18.92 16.81 -1.18
N VAL A 41 19.21 16.48 0.09
CA VAL A 41 18.21 16.47 1.16
C VAL A 41 17.97 17.90 1.60
N LEU A 42 16.72 18.37 1.46
CA LEU A 42 16.30 19.71 1.88
C LEU A 42 15.65 19.71 3.28
N PHE A 43 15.06 18.58 3.65
CA PHE A 43 14.44 18.36 4.96
C PHE A 43 14.46 16.90 5.33
N GLU A 44 14.63 16.60 6.61
CA GLU A 44 14.46 15.27 7.16
C GLU A 44 14.03 15.30 8.63
N ASP A 45 13.14 14.38 8.99
CA ASP A 45 12.71 14.11 10.35
C ASP A 45 12.36 12.62 10.46
N GLY A 46 13.08 11.88 11.30
CA GLY A 46 12.89 10.44 11.41
C GLY A 46 13.04 9.69 10.07
N ALA A 47 13.83 10.24 9.13
CA ALA A 47 13.92 9.74 7.76
C ALA A 47 14.45 8.30 7.64
N ASP A 48 15.15 7.79 8.64
CA ASP A 48 15.71 6.43 8.68
C ASP A 48 14.91 5.46 9.56
N ARG A 49 13.75 5.90 10.10
CA ARG A 49 12.88 5.02 10.87
C ARG A 49 12.21 4.00 9.96
N PRO A 50 12.30 2.69 10.29
CA PRO A 50 11.61 1.66 9.54
C PRO A 50 10.10 1.83 9.61
N GLY A 51 9.43 1.69 8.46
CA GLY A 51 7.99 1.80 8.33
C GLY A 51 7.46 0.87 7.25
N TYR A 52 6.16 0.67 7.24
CA TYR A 52 5.49 -0.12 6.22
C TYR A 52 5.10 0.80 5.05
N PRO A 53 5.55 0.50 3.82
CA PRO A 53 5.21 1.33 2.65
C PRO A 53 3.73 1.21 2.25
N ALA A 54 3.06 0.10 2.64
CA ALA A 54 1.76 -0.24 2.10
C ALA A 54 1.75 -0.09 0.57
N SER A 55 0.66 0.40 -0.02
CA SER A 55 0.56 0.58 -1.48
C SER A 55 1.53 1.58 -2.10
N MET A 56 2.34 2.31 -1.31
CA MET A 56 3.41 3.11 -1.93
C MET A 56 4.41 2.23 -2.69
N LEU A 57 4.64 0.98 -2.23
CA LEU A 57 5.58 0.06 -2.90
C LEU A 57 5.26 -0.19 -4.38
N LYS A 58 4.02 0.05 -4.83
CA LYS A 58 3.63 -0.04 -6.25
C LYS A 58 4.41 0.90 -7.18
N LEU A 59 5.13 1.89 -6.60
CA LEU A 59 6.12 2.64 -7.38
C LEU A 59 7.35 1.80 -7.72
N MET A 60 7.73 0.81 -6.90
CA MET A 60 8.75 -0.17 -7.25
C MET A 60 8.24 -1.10 -8.36
N ASP A 61 6.97 -1.51 -8.30
CA ASP A 61 6.38 -2.33 -9.37
C ASP A 61 6.39 -1.58 -10.69
N LEU A 62 5.96 -0.32 -10.68
CA LEU A 62 6.00 0.54 -11.86
C LEU A 62 7.43 0.68 -12.40
N PHE A 63 8.43 0.84 -11.53
CA PHE A 63 9.83 0.93 -11.94
C PHE A 63 10.27 -0.32 -12.71
N ILE A 64 9.98 -1.49 -12.15
CA ILE A 64 10.34 -2.78 -12.78
C ILE A 64 9.61 -2.95 -14.12
N VAL A 65 8.30 -2.65 -14.17
CA VAL A 65 7.53 -2.74 -15.42
C VAL A 65 8.13 -1.82 -16.49
N LEU A 66 8.41 -0.54 -16.16
CA LEU A 66 9.00 0.41 -17.10
C LEU A 66 10.42 0.04 -17.51
N ASP A 67 11.22 -0.54 -16.61
CA ASP A 67 12.52 -1.10 -16.97
C ASP A 67 12.39 -2.21 -18.01
N ARG A 68 11.41 -3.10 -17.87
CA ARG A 68 11.16 -4.19 -18.82
C ARG A 68 10.64 -3.67 -20.15
N VAL A 69 9.81 -2.63 -20.12
CA VAL A 69 9.37 -1.93 -21.35
C VAL A 69 10.56 -1.31 -22.07
N LYS A 70 11.41 -0.57 -21.35
CA LYS A 70 12.61 0.06 -21.90
C LYS A 70 13.62 -0.95 -22.47
N GLN A 71 13.71 -2.14 -21.87
CA GLN A 71 14.54 -3.25 -22.34
C GLN A 71 13.92 -4.00 -23.53
N GLY A 72 12.66 -3.72 -23.88
CA GLY A 72 11.93 -4.40 -24.96
C GLY A 72 11.47 -5.83 -24.63
N SER A 73 11.58 -6.26 -23.37
CA SER A 73 11.10 -7.59 -22.93
C SER A 73 9.61 -7.61 -22.57
N VAL A 74 9.00 -6.45 -22.40
CA VAL A 74 7.56 -6.23 -22.20
C VAL A 74 7.16 -5.05 -23.07
N ARG A 75 5.95 -5.10 -23.65
CA ARG A 75 5.34 -3.96 -24.35
C ARG A 75 4.10 -3.50 -23.61
N LEU A 76 3.80 -2.20 -23.70
CA LEU A 76 2.61 -1.64 -23.04
C LEU A 76 1.30 -2.22 -23.58
N GLU A 77 1.31 -2.67 -24.84
CA GLU A 77 0.18 -3.27 -25.55
C GLU A 77 0.06 -4.79 -25.31
N ASP A 78 1.02 -5.43 -24.65
CA ASP A 78 0.97 -6.87 -24.41
C ASP A 78 -0.26 -7.23 -23.59
N PRO A 79 -1.02 -8.27 -24.01
CA PRO A 79 -2.15 -8.76 -23.23
C PRO A 79 -1.65 -9.50 -21.98
N VAL A 80 -2.22 -9.17 -20.83
CA VAL A 80 -1.88 -9.80 -19.56
C VAL A 80 -2.87 -10.92 -19.24
N LEU A 81 -2.36 -12.09 -18.86
CA LEU A 81 -3.16 -13.22 -18.43
C LEU A 81 -3.67 -12.96 -17.00
N ILE A 82 -5.00 -12.98 -16.84
CA ILE A 82 -5.63 -12.91 -15.53
C ILE A 82 -5.90 -14.32 -15.01
N THR A 83 -5.25 -14.70 -13.92
CA THR A 83 -5.42 -16.01 -13.28
C THR A 83 -6.42 -15.94 -12.13
N LYS A 84 -6.87 -17.08 -11.61
CA LYS A 84 -7.70 -17.14 -10.40
C LYS A 84 -6.97 -16.56 -9.19
N GLU A 85 -5.66 -16.77 -9.08
CA GLU A 85 -4.82 -16.17 -8.05
C GLU A 85 -4.92 -14.65 -8.08
N VAL A 86 -4.78 -14.04 -9.26
CA VAL A 86 -4.91 -12.59 -9.46
C VAL A 86 -6.29 -12.09 -9.02
N SER A 87 -7.36 -12.73 -9.46
CA SER A 87 -8.73 -12.29 -9.17
C SER A 87 -9.17 -12.50 -7.72
N SER A 88 -8.40 -13.28 -6.93
CA SER A 88 -8.70 -13.53 -5.51
C SER A 88 -7.98 -12.57 -4.55
N ILE A 89 -7.08 -11.70 -5.03
CA ILE A 89 -6.36 -10.75 -4.18
C ILE A 89 -7.33 -9.71 -3.63
N GLY A 90 -7.38 -9.58 -2.31
CA GLY A 90 -8.25 -8.64 -1.61
C GLY A 90 -7.74 -7.19 -1.55
N GLY A 91 -8.46 -6.34 -0.84
CA GLY A 91 -8.18 -4.92 -0.67
C GLY A 91 -8.57 -4.10 -1.90
N SER A 92 -7.86 -3.01 -2.21
CA SER A 92 -8.18 -2.18 -3.37
C SER A 92 -7.99 -2.94 -4.68
N GLN A 93 -9.01 -2.95 -5.54
CA GLN A 93 -9.06 -3.76 -6.75
C GLN A 93 -9.73 -3.00 -7.91
N VAL A 94 -9.52 -3.51 -9.12
CA VAL A 94 -10.36 -3.24 -10.30
C VAL A 94 -11.19 -4.46 -10.68
N TYR A 95 -11.20 -5.49 -9.82
CA TYR A 95 -11.98 -6.73 -9.95
C TYR A 95 -11.71 -7.45 -11.27
N LEU A 96 -10.43 -7.77 -11.52
CA LEU A 96 -10.00 -8.49 -12.72
C LEU A 96 -10.64 -9.88 -12.80
N ASP A 97 -11.24 -10.20 -13.96
CA ASP A 97 -11.86 -11.51 -14.21
C ASP A 97 -10.98 -12.30 -15.22
N PRO A 98 -10.73 -13.61 -14.99
CA PRO A 98 -9.97 -14.45 -15.92
C PRO A 98 -10.51 -14.51 -17.36
N ARG A 99 -11.76 -14.11 -17.57
CA ARG A 99 -12.40 -14.05 -18.90
C ARG A 99 -12.11 -12.76 -19.66
N GLU A 100 -11.59 -11.75 -18.96
CA GLU A 100 -11.27 -10.44 -19.53
C GLU A 100 -9.82 -10.40 -20.04
N LYS A 101 -9.54 -9.42 -20.89
CA LYS A 101 -8.20 -9.15 -21.40
C LYS A 101 -7.88 -7.68 -21.16
N PHE A 102 -6.75 -7.45 -20.54
CA PHE A 102 -6.22 -6.10 -20.31
C PHE A 102 -4.78 -6.03 -20.79
N THR A 103 -4.38 -4.87 -21.25
CA THR A 103 -3.00 -4.60 -21.61
C THR A 103 -2.16 -4.24 -20.39
N VAL A 104 -0.84 -4.34 -20.51
CA VAL A 104 0.11 -3.85 -19.48
C VAL A 104 -0.18 -2.40 -19.12
N GLU A 105 -0.44 -1.52 -20.12
CA GLU A 105 -0.70 -0.10 -19.86
C GLU A 105 -1.98 0.13 -19.07
N GLU A 106 -3.06 -0.58 -19.39
CA GLU A 106 -4.32 -0.48 -18.64
C GLU A 106 -4.13 -0.89 -17.18
N LEU A 107 -3.37 -1.96 -16.94
CA LEU A 107 -3.06 -2.42 -15.59
C LEU A 107 -2.09 -1.46 -14.84
N VAL A 108 -1.17 -0.78 -15.55
CA VAL A 108 -0.34 0.29 -14.96
C VAL A 108 -1.21 1.47 -14.51
N TYR A 109 -2.22 1.86 -15.28
CA TYR A 109 -3.18 2.87 -14.82
C TYR A 109 -3.98 2.39 -13.61
N ALA A 110 -4.44 1.13 -13.59
CA ALA A 110 -5.14 0.55 -12.46
C ALA A 110 -4.24 0.51 -11.20
N LEU A 111 -2.97 0.15 -11.37
CA LEU A 111 -1.96 0.14 -10.33
C LEU A 111 -1.78 1.53 -9.68
N MET A 112 -1.74 2.60 -10.49
CA MET A 112 -1.44 3.95 -9.99
C MET A 112 -2.68 4.70 -9.53
N ILE A 113 -3.78 4.66 -10.28
CA ILE A 113 -5.00 5.43 -9.98
C ILE A 113 -5.79 4.75 -8.85
N GLN A 114 -6.22 3.49 -9.07
CA GLN A 114 -7.05 2.73 -8.12
C GLN A 114 -6.23 2.07 -7.02
N SER A 115 -4.91 2.06 -7.16
CA SER A 115 -4.04 1.30 -6.25
C SER A 115 -4.33 -0.21 -6.27
N ALA A 116 -4.79 -0.74 -7.39
CA ALA A 116 -5.33 -2.08 -7.55
C ALA A 116 -4.29 -3.18 -7.23
N ASN A 117 -4.62 -4.04 -6.26
CA ASN A 117 -3.76 -5.14 -5.82
C ASN A 117 -3.77 -6.30 -6.83
N ASP A 118 -4.93 -6.57 -7.44
CA ASP A 118 -5.08 -7.53 -8.52
C ASP A 118 -4.27 -7.11 -9.76
N ALA A 119 -4.25 -5.82 -10.12
CA ALA A 119 -3.38 -5.32 -11.19
C ALA A 119 -1.88 -5.46 -10.82
N ALA A 120 -1.50 -5.21 -9.57
CA ALA A 120 -0.13 -5.42 -9.11
C ALA A 120 0.32 -6.87 -9.27
N MET A 121 -0.52 -7.82 -8.85
CA MET A 121 -0.24 -9.25 -8.99
C MET A 121 -0.21 -9.68 -10.46
N ALA A 122 -1.16 -9.21 -11.28
CA ALA A 122 -1.20 -9.52 -12.70
C ALA A 122 0.08 -9.07 -13.43
N LEU A 123 0.52 -7.84 -13.18
CA LEU A 123 1.78 -7.31 -13.72
C LEU A 123 3.00 -8.08 -13.22
N ALA A 124 3.01 -8.45 -11.92
CA ALA A 124 4.10 -9.24 -11.34
C ALA A 124 4.24 -10.61 -12.02
N LEU A 125 3.12 -11.33 -12.21
CA LEU A 125 3.11 -12.62 -12.91
C LEU A 125 3.49 -12.46 -14.39
N HIS A 126 3.02 -11.42 -15.06
CA HIS A 126 3.36 -11.15 -16.46
C HIS A 126 4.85 -10.91 -16.66
N VAL A 127 5.47 -10.13 -15.77
CA VAL A 127 6.89 -9.72 -15.87
C VAL A 127 7.85 -10.83 -15.43
N ALA A 128 7.52 -11.56 -14.36
CA ALA A 128 8.45 -12.49 -13.71
C ALA A 128 8.00 -13.94 -13.71
N GLY A 129 6.81 -14.24 -14.23
CA GLY A 129 6.23 -15.58 -14.25
C GLY A 129 5.71 -16.06 -12.89
N THR A 130 6.23 -15.57 -11.79
CA THR A 130 5.82 -15.90 -10.42
C THR A 130 5.88 -14.69 -9.51
N ARG A 131 5.03 -14.68 -8.45
CA ARG A 131 5.09 -13.68 -7.38
C ARG A 131 6.50 -13.56 -6.78
N ASP A 132 7.07 -14.69 -6.38
CA ASP A 132 8.39 -14.71 -5.74
C ASP A 132 9.51 -14.24 -6.68
N GLY A 133 9.37 -14.55 -7.98
CA GLY A 133 10.27 -14.01 -9.02
C GLY A 133 10.24 -12.49 -9.04
N PHE A 134 9.05 -11.91 -9.01
CA PHE A 134 8.88 -10.46 -8.99
C PHE A 134 9.41 -9.83 -7.69
N VAL A 135 9.13 -10.41 -6.54
CA VAL A 135 9.64 -9.96 -5.25
C VAL A 135 11.18 -10.00 -5.22
N ARG A 136 11.80 -11.01 -5.82
CA ARG A 136 13.28 -11.01 -5.98
C ARG A 136 13.74 -9.83 -6.81
N MET A 137 13.08 -9.53 -7.94
CA MET A 137 13.41 -8.36 -8.78
C MET A 137 13.26 -7.04 -8.02
N MET A 138 12.21 -6.89 -7.18
CA MET A 138 12.05 -5.71 -6.32
C MET A 138 13.24 -5.54 -5.37
N ASN A 139 13.68 -6.61 -4.72
CA ASN A 139 14.80 -6.55 -3.79
C ASN A 139 16.17 -6.39 -4.49
N GLU A 140 16.34 -6.94 -5.69
CA GLU A 140 17.51 -6.70 -6.54
C GLU A 140 17.58 -5.23 -6.98
N LYS A 141 16.44 -4.65 -7.41
CA LYS A 141 16.33 -3.23 -7.72
C LYS A 141 16.62 -2.36 -6.51
N ALA A 142 16.14 -2.71 -5.32
CA ALA A 142 16.45 -2.00 -4.08
C ALA A 142 17.98 -1.95 -3.81
N LYS A 143 18.67 -3.06 -4.02
CA LYS A 143 20.15 -3.14 -3.91
C LYS A 143 20.85 -2.31 -4.98
N GLU A 144 20.38 -2.39 -6.24
CA GLU A 144 20.91 -1.59 -7.35
C GLU A 144 20.82 -0.08 -7.07
N LEU A 145 19.71 0.35 -6.47
CA LEU A 145 19.48 1.74 -6.07
C LEU A 145 20.26 2.16 -4.80
N GLY A 146 21.01 1.26 -4.18
CA GLY A 146 21.73 1.54 -2.94
C GLY A 146 20.81 1.86 -1.77
N LEU A 147 19.60 1.25 -1.73
CA LEU A 147 18.73 1.36 -0.57
C LEU A 147 19.32 0.58 0.60
N SER A 148 18.99 1.01 1.81
CA SER A 148 19.52 0.36 3.01
C SER A 148 19.05 -1.09 3.13
N PRO A 149 19.78 -1.98 3.84
CA PRO A 149 19.35 -3.35 4.08
C PRO A 149 18.04 -3.47 4.86
N VAL A 150 17.59 -2.38 5.47
CA VAL A 150 16.27 -2.30 6.14
C VAL A 150 15.14 -2.43 5.13
N THR A 151 15.31 -1.85 3.92
CA THR A 151 14.31 -1.92 2.87
C THR A 151 14.24 -3.33 2.29
N GLN A 152 13.10 -3.99 2.49
CA GLN A 152 12.81 -5.33 2.00
C GLN A 152 11.36 -5.43 1.55
N PHE A 153 11.18 -5.93 0.34
CA PHE A 153 9.86 -6.20 -0.25
C PHE A 153 9.53 -7.69 -0.11
N GLN A 154 8.27 -8.00 0.20
CA GLN A 154 7.74 -9.35 0.40
C GLN A 154 6.54 -9.62 -0.50
N SER A 155 5.96 -8.56 -1.08
CA SER A 155 4.78 -8.65 -1.94
C SER A 155 4.78 -7.57 -3.03
N PRO A 156 4.08 -7.77 -4.16
CA PRO A 156 3.87 -6.72 -5.16
C PRO A 156 2.71 -5.78 -4.80
N HIS A 157 1.91 -6.06 -3.78
CA HIS A 157 0.67 -5.31 -3.50
C HIS A 157 0.71 -4.47 -2.21
N GLY A 158 1.56 -4.82 -1.23
CA GLY A 158 1.70 -4.07 0.02
C GLY A 158 0.55 -4.25 1.01
N LEU A 159 -0.18 -5.35 0.92
CA LEU A 159 -1.17 -5.73 1.94
C LEU A 159 -0.49 -6.04 3.27
N PRO A 160 -1.23 -5.97 4.41
CA PRO A 160 -0.72 -6.44 5.68
C PRO A 160 -0.20 -7.87 5.57
N PRO A 161 0.88 -8.24 6.27
CA PRO A 161 1.38 -9.60 6.25
C PRO A 161 0.36 -10.55 6.91
N GLY A 162 0.17 -11.72 6.31
CA GLY A 162 -0.57 -12.81 6.93
C GLY A 162 0.16 -13.36 8.16
N ALA A 163 -0.51 -14.24 8.91
CA ALA A 163 0.08 -14.87 10.09
C ALA A 163 1.41 -15.58 9.72
N GLY A 164 2.49 -15.23 10.42
CA GLY A 164 3.82 -15.78 10.18
C GLY A 164 4.58 -15.23 8.97
N GLN A 165 3.97 -14.35 8.18
CA GLN A 165 4.64 -13.68 7.06
C GLN A 165 5.42 -12.45 7.52
N ARG A 166 6.49 -12.12 6.81
CA ARG A 166 7.24 -10.88 7.02
C ARG A 166 6.57 -9.73 6.27
N PRO A 167 6.51 -8.53 6.86
CA PRO A 167 5.98 -7.35 6.19
C PRO A 167 6.95 -6.79 5.14
N ASP A 168 6.41 -6.02 4.20
CA ASP A 168 7.19 -5.06 3.41
C ASP A 168 7.68 -3.94 4.33
N ILE A 169 8.97 -3.63 4.30
CA ILE A 169 9.59 -2.60 5.15
C ILE A 169 10.44 -1.68 4.29
N THR A 170 10.41 -0.38 4.61
CA THR A 170 11.28 0.64 4.05
C THR A 170 11.50 1.78 5.05
N THR A 171 12.25 2.80 4.64
CA THR A 171 12.37 4.06 5.38
C THR A 171 11.95 5.23 4.50
N PRO A 172 11.54 6.40 5.07
CA PRO A 172 11.28 7.59 4.28
C PRO A 172 12.44 7.94 3.33
N ARG A 173 13.69 7.82 3.79
CA ARG A 173 14.88 8.10 2.98
C ARG A 173 15.04 7.16 1.80
N ASP A 174 14.94 5.87 2.02
CA ASP A 174 15.07 4.89 0.95
C ASP A 174 13.95 5.04 -0.06
N PHE A 175 12.73 5.30 0.43
CA PHE A 175 11.58 5.49 -0.45
C PHE A 175 11.70 6.76 -1.30
N ALA A 176 12.24 7.85 -0.73
CA ALA A 176 12.52 9.08 -1.50
C ALA A 176 13.62 8.85 -2.57
N LYS A 177 14.66 8.08 -2.25
CA LYS A 177 15.68 7.66 -3.24
C LYS A 177 15.07 6.85 -4.38
N LEU A 178 14.17 5.89 -4.06
CA LEU A 178 13.44 5.12 -5.06
C LEU A 178 12.62 6.04 -5.97
N CYS A 179 11.85 6.97 -5.40
CA CYS A 179 11.05 7.92 -6.17
C CYS A 179 11.91 8.79 -7.10
N LEU A 180 13.03 9.28 -6.59
CA LEU A 180 13.99 10.08 -7.37
C LEU A 180 14.56 9.29 -8.55
N ALA A 181 15.01 8.07 -8.28
CA ALA A 181 15.57 7.19 -9.30
C ALA A 181 14.51 6.84 -10.36
N LEU A 182 13.28 6.54 -9.95
CA LEU A 182 12.17 6.24 -10.85
C LEU A 182 11.89 7.40 -11.81
N ILE A 183 11.70 8.62 -11.28
CA ILE A 183 11.41 9.80 -12.13
C ILE A 183 12.57 10.09 -13.09
N ARG A 184 13.81 9.91 -12.66
CA ARG A 184 14.99 10.14 -13.50
C ARG A 184 15.17 9.10 -14.59
N ALA A 185 14.92 7.81 -14.28
CA ALA A 185 15.05 6.72 -15.25
C ALA A 185 13.88 6.66 -16.23
N HIS A 186 12.69 7.04 -15.76
CA HIS A 186 11.40 6.91 -16.42
C HIS A 186 10.53 8.17 -16.18
N PRO A 187 10.80 9.30 -16.86
CA PRO A 187 9.98 10.51 -16.70
C PRO A 187 8.50 10.30 -17.04
N GLU A 188 8.20 9.32 -17.89
CA GLU A 188 6.83 8.87 -18.21
C GLU A 188 6.03 8.34 -17.02
N THR A 189 6.68 8.03 -15.91
CA THR A 189 6.03 7.73 -14.60
C THR A 189 4.96 8.77 -14.28
N LEU A 190 5.25 10.04 -14.54
CA LEU A 190 4.35 11.14 -14.22
C LEU A 190 3.05 11.13 -15.03
N LYS A 191 3.04 10.51 -16.22
CA LYS A 191 1.82 10.26 -17.01
C LYS A 191 0.81 9.44 -16.22
N TYR A 192 1.29 8.42 -15.51
CA TYR A 192 0.44 7.48 -14.75
C TYR A 192 0.09 8.01 -13.36
N THR A 193 1.05 8.64 -12.68
CA THR A 193 0.87 9.09 -11.29
C THR A 193 0.12 10.41 -11.16
N SER A 194 0.04 11.22 -12.21
CA SER A 194 -0.75 12.45 -12.25
C SER A 194 -2.20 12.22 -12.66
N ALA A 195 -2.54 11.04 -13.15
CA ALA A 195 -3.90 10.72 -13.57
C ALA A 195 -4.84 10.66 -12.36
N THR A 196 -5.88 11.49 -12.36
CA THR A 196 -6.84 11.59 -11.26
C THR A 196 -8.07 10.72 -11.45
N PHE A 197 -8.36 10.37 -12.70
CA PHE A 197 -9.57 9.66 -13.10
C PHE A 197 -9.35 8.89 -14.40
N ARG A 198 -9.94 7.70 -14.50
CA ARG A 198 -10.03 6.95 -15.76
C ARG A 198 -11.18 5.94 -15.70
N VAL A 199 -11.95 5.80 -16.79
CA VAL A 199 -12.86 4.67 -16.96
C VAL A 199 -12.03 3.42 -17.26
N PHE A 200 -12.19 2.38 -16.44
CA PHE A 200 -11.49 1.11 -16.58
C PHE A 200 -12.32 0.10 -17.38
N ARG A 201 -13.63 0.03 -17.13
CA ARG A 201 -14.60 -0.79 -17.88
C ARG A 201 -15.80 0.04 -18.28
N GLN A 202 -16.40 -0.30 -19.40
CA GLN A 202 -17.65 0.31 -19.84
C GLN A 202 -18.87 -0.50 -19.37
N GLU A 203 -18.74 -1.85 -19.36
CA GLU A 203 -19.83 -2.77 -18.98
C GLU A 203 -19.29 -3.93 -18.13
N PRO A 204 -19.73 -4.01 -16.84
CA PRO A 204 -20.35 -2.93 -16.08
C PRO A 204 -19.40 -1.73 -15.94
N LEU A 205 -19.98 -0.53 -15.88
CA LEU A 205 -19.17 0.69 -15.72
C LEU A 205 -18.32 0.63 -14.44
N PHE A 206 -17.03 0.79 -14.61
CA PHE A 206 -16.07 0.91 -13.50
C PHE A 206 -15.15 2.09 -13.72
N GLU A 207 -15.20 3.04 -12.81
CA GLU A 207 -14.39 4.26 -12.81
C GLU A 207 -13.31 4.19 -11.74
N MET A 208 -12.07 4.44 -12.12
CA MET A 208 -10.95 4.58 -11.19
C MET A 208 -10.78 6.04 -10.79
N ARG A 209 -10.52 6.28 -9.51
CA ARG A 209 -10.21 7.60 -8.95
C ARG A 209 -8.95 7.54 -8.11
N THR A 210 -8.14 8.58 -8.18
CA THR A 210 -6.89 8.62 -7.43
C THR A 210 -7.13 8.80 -5.93
N HIS A 211 -6.30 8.13 -5.14
CA HIS A 211 -6.25 8.32 -3.68
C HIS A 211 -5.33 9.48 -3.26
N ASN A 212 -4.59 10.07 -4.21
CA ASN A 212 -3.71 11.22 -3.94
C ASN A 212 -4.49 12.53 -4.04
N ARG A 213 -4.95 13.04 -2.89
CA ARG A 213 -5.73 14.28 -2.81
C ARG A 213 -4.90 15.55 -3.06
N LEU A 214 -3.58 15.47 -3.16
CA LEU A 214 -2.74 16.61 -3.52
C LEU A 214 -2.85 16.95 -5.01
N LEU A 215 -3.18 15.95 -5.85
CA LEU A 215 -3.43 16.15 -7.27
C LEU A 215 -4.65 17.08 -7.46
N GLY A 216 -4.48 18.14 -8.24
CA GLY A 216 -5.51 19.16 -8.45
C GLY A 216 -5.67 20.17 -7.31
N ASN A 217 -5.15 19.90 -6.10
CA ASN A 217 -5.24 20.79 -4.94
C ASN A 217 -3.93 21.51 -4.62
N VAL A 218 -2.79 20.91 -4.94
CA VAL A 218 -1.46 21.51 -4.75
C VAL A 218 -0.91 21.93 -6.12
N PRO A 219 -0.70 23.22 -6.37
CA PRO A 219 -0.21 23.71 -7.67
C PRO A 219 1.13 23.06 -8.07
N GLY A 220 1.17 22.45 -9.26
CA GLY A 220 2.35 21.75 -9.78
C GLY A 220 2.53 20.33 -9.27
N CYS A 221 1.61 19.81 -8.46
CA CYS A 221 1.64 18.39 -8.04
C CYS A 221 1.28 17.49 -9.22
N ASP A 222 2.16 16.52 -9.52
CA ASP A 222 2.02 15.57 -10.63
C ASP A 222 2.30 14.11 -10.24
N GLY A 223 2.20 13.82 -8.93
CA GLY A 223 2.35 12.46 -8.41
C GLY A 223 2.60 12.47 -6.90
N LEU A 224 2.95 11.32 -6.31
CA LEU A 224 3.20 10.00 -6.87
C LEU A 224 2.15 8.99 -6.39
N LYS A 225 2.30 8.50 -5.11
CA LYS A 225 1.47 7.40 -4.60
C LYS A 225 1.21 7.49 -3.10
N THR A 226 0.01 7.12 -2.68
CA THR A 226 -0.38 6.94 -1.27
C THR A 226 -0.26 5.48 -0.85
N GLY A 227 -0.22 5.25 0.46
CA GLY A 227 -0.28 3.92 1.06
C GLY A 227 -0.95 3.97 2.42
N TYR A 228 -1.73 2.94 2.73
CA TYR A 228 -2.39 2.77 4.02
C TYR A 228 -2.72 1.30 4.28
N PHE A 229 -2.56 0.89 5.49
CA PHE A 229 -3.32 -0.12 6.23
C PHE A 229 -3.19 0.21 7.73
N THR A 230 -4.02 -0.38 8.58
CA THR A 230 -4.19 0.04 9.98
C THR A 230 -2.86 0.19 10.73
N ASP A 231 -1.98 -0.81 10.67
CA ASP A 231 -0.72 -0.78 11.43
C ASP A 231 0.35 0.12 10.76
N ALA A 232 0.27 0.32 9.44
CA ALA A 232 1.18 1.20 8.71
C ALA A 232 0.89 2.68 8.97
N GLY A 233 -0.38 3.04 9.17
CA GLY A 233 -0.84 4.41 9.11
C GLY A 233 -0.84 4.97 7.68
N PHE A 234 -1.19 6.23 7.55
CA PHE A 234 -1.28 6.93 6.27
C PHE A 234 0.09 7.42 5.80
N SER A 235 0.46 7.05 4.59
CA SER A 235 1.73 7.43 3.97
C SER A 235 1.51 8.03 2.58
N ILE A 236 2.44 8.89 2.14
CA ILE A 236 2.44 9.46 0.80
C ILE A 236 3.87 9.71 0.33
N ALA A 237 4.14 9.40 -0.93
CA ALA A 237 5.21 9.99 -1.72
C ALA A 237 4.57 10.97 -2.72
N ALA A 238 4.99 12.21 -2.71
CA ALA A 238 4.45 13.25 -3.59
C ALA A 238 5.56 14.07 -4.23
N THR A 239 5.27 14.64 -5.41
CA THR A 239 6.20 15.52 -6.11
C THR A 239 5.49 16.72 -6.68
N VAL A 240 6.19 17.85 -6.68
CA VAL A 240 5.73 19.13 -7.26
C VAL A 240 6.82 19.68 -8.15
N GLN A 241 6.42 20.20 -9.32
CA GLN A 241 7.31 20.94 -10.20
C GLN A 241 6.74 22.31 -10.54
N ARG A 242 7.57 23.36 -10.41
CA ARG A 242 7.28 24.72 -10.91
C ARG A 242 8.58 25.43 -11.26
N ASP A 243 8.56 26.21 -12.32
CA ASP A 243 9.66 27.09 -12.75
C ASP A 243 11.03 26.39 -12.85
N GLY A 244 11.02 25.11 -13.29
CA GLY A 244 12.23 24.28 -13.42
C GLY A 244 12.70 23.62 -12.10
N ALA A 245 12.18 24.03 -10.95
CA ALA A 245 12.44 23.35 -9.68
C ALA A 245 11.47 22.19 -9.47
N ARG A 246 11.99 21.05 -8.97
CA ARG A 246 11.19 19.88 -8.58
C ARG A 246 11.62 19.38 -7.22
N VAL A 247 10.66 19.10 -6.37
CA VAL A 247 10.88 18.43 -5.07
C VAL A 247 10.09 17.15 -4.98
N ILE A 248 10.61 16.20 -4.19
CA ILE A 248 9.94 14.96 -3.81
C ILE A 248 9.83 14.97 -2.29
N ALA A 249 8.61 14.85 -1.76
CA ALA A 249 8.36 14.69 -0.34
C ALA A 249 7.82 13.28 -0.07
N VAL A 250 8.33 12.63 0.98
CA VAL A 250 7.79 11.39 1.54
C VAL A 250 7.41 11.63 2.97
N VAL A 251 6.14 11.34 3.32
CA VAL A 251 5.62 11.34 4.69
C VAL A 251 5.09 9.95 4.97
N MET A 252 5.61 9.28 5.99
CA MET A 252 5.24 7.90 6.31
C MET A 252 4.61 7.77 7.69
N GLY A 253 3.61 6.91 7.81
CA GLY A 253 3.09 6.41 9.07
C GLY A 253 2.37 7.47 9.92
N SER A 254 1.58 8.36 9.32
CA SER A 254 0.68 9.26 10.05
C SER A 254 -0.54 8.50 10.57
N VAL A 255 -1.03 8.85 11.75
CA VAL A 255 -2.27 8.30 12.31
C VAL A 255 -3.53 8.86 11.62
N ASP A 256 -3.41 9.97 10.91
CA ASP A 256 -4.52 10.65 10.25
C ASP A 256 -4.15 11.07 8.81
N ARG A 257 -5.08 10.84 7.87
CA ARG A 257 -4.89 11.18 6.46
C ARG A 257 -4.76 12.69 6.24
N LYS A 258 -5.57 13.50 6.92
CA LYS A 258 -5.53 14.98 6.76
C LYS A 258 -4.22 15.55 7.29
N VAL A 259 -3.72 14.99 8.40
CA VAL A 259 -2.41 15.36 8.97
C VAL A 259 -1.29 15.01 7.98
N ARG A 260 -1.31 13.81 7.38
CA ARG A 260 -0.38 13.40 6.31
C ARG A 260 -0.41 14.39 5.13
N ASP A 261 -1.61 14.70 4.61
CA ASP A 261 -1.77 15.55 3.43
C ASP A 261 -1.34 17.00 3.73
N ALA A 262 -1.72 17.53 4.88
CA ALA A 262 -1.30 18.86 5.32
C ALA A 262 0.23 18.96 5.45
N LYS A 263 0.87 17.95 6.06
CA LYS A 263 2.33 17.91 6.19
C LYS A 263 3.03 17.79 4.84
N ALA A 264 2.56 16.93 3.96
CA ALA A 264 3.11 16.82 2.61
C ALA A 264 2.97 18.14 1.83
N THR A 265 1.82 18.80 1.92
CA THR A 265 1.57 20.10 1.27
C THR A 265 2.50 21.19 1.81
N GLU A 266 2.67 21.28 3.14
CA GLU A 266 3.59 22.21 3.80
C GLU A 266 5.02 22.00 3.30
N LEU A 267 5.51 20.76 3.33
CA LEU A 267 6.86 20.42 2.93
C LEU A 267 7.13 20.73 1.45
N LEU A 268 6.21 20.31 0.56
CA LEU A 268 6.33 20.58 -0.86
C LEU A 268 6.35 22.09 -1.16
N GLY A 269 5.43 22.85 -0.56
CA GLY A 269 5.34 24.29 -0.78
C GLY A 269 6.57 25.04 -0.26
N ARG A 270 7.06 24.69 0.93
CA ARG A 270 8.21 25.35 1.56
C ARG A 270 9.50 25.08 0.79
N TYR A 271 9.83 23.81 0.56
CA TYR A 271 11.13 23.44 0.02
C TYR A 271 11.24 23.55 -1.52
N LEU A 272 10.13 23.74 -2.21
CA LEU A 272 10.16 24.07 -3.64
C LEU A 272 10.89 25.38 -3.92
N LEU A 273 10.87 26.33 -2.96
CA LEU A 273 11.56 27.60 -3.08
C LEU A 273 13.08 27.47 -2.95
N ASP A 274 13.51 26.47 -2.17
CA ASP A 274 14.92 26.18 -1.91
C ASP A 274 15.55 25.23 -2.94
N ALA A 275 14.70 24.59 -3.78
CA ALA A 275 15.15 23.61 -4.75
C ALA A 275 15.86 24.26 -5.95
N SER A 276 16.87 23.57 -6.45
CA SER A 276 17.61 23.98 -7.65
C SER A 276 16.73 23.99 -8.90
N ARG A 277 16.89 25.01 -9.74
CA ARG A 277 16.26 25.09 -11.07
C ARG A 277 17.11 24.48 -12.16
N THR A 278 18.34 24.09 -11.84
CA THR A 278 19.26 23.46 -12.79
C THR A 278 19.20 21.94 -12.62
N PRO A 279 18.85 21.17 -13.67
CA PRO A 279 18.89 19.72 -13.61
C PRO A 279 20.29 19.22 -13.25
N ALA A 280 20.38 18.15 -12.45
CA ALA A 280 21.63 17.45 -12.23
C ALA A 280 22.15 16.87 -13.56
N PRO A 281 23.47 16.77 -13.76
CA PRO A 281 24.02 16.04 -14.89
C PRO A 281 23.51 14.59 -14.85
N PRO A 282 23.26 13.94 -16.00
CA PRO A 282 22.82 12.57 -16.05
C PRO A 282 23.79 11.65 -15.27
N PRO A 283 23.29 10.63 -14.56
CA PRO A 283 24.17 9.68 -13.88
C PRO A 283 25.13 9.05 -14.90
N ALA A 284 26.38 8.87 -14.48
CA ALA A 284 27.38 8.19 -15.29
C ALA A 284 26.83 6.81 -15.71
N PRO A 285 27.08 6.35 -16.95
CA PRO A 285 26.56 5.08 -17.41
C PRO A 285 27.01 3.95 -16.47
N ALA A 286 26.04 3.22 -15.95
CA ALA A 286 26.31 2.05 -15.11
C ALA A 286 27.17 1.07 -15.91
N VAL A 287 28.29 0.64 -15.32
CA VAL A 287 29.15 -0.41 -15.88
C VAL A 287 28.28 -1.67 -16.00
N ARG A 288 27.99 -2.07 -17.24
CA ARG A 288 27.21 -3.28 -17.52
C ARG A 288 28.01 -4.50 -17.07
N THR A 289 27.60 -5.11 -15.97
CA THR A 289 27.97 -6.51 -15.70
C THR A 289 27.28 -7.43 -16.70
N PRO A 290 27.97 -8.40 -17.30
CA PRO A 290 27.35 -9.31 -18.25
C PRO A 290 26.25 -10.14 -17.57
N PRO A 291 25.19 -10.52 -18.30
CA PRO A 291 24.10 -11.33 -17.73
C PRO A 291 24.63 -12.71 -17.33
N ALA A 292 24.38 -13.12 -16.10
CA ALA A 292 24.59 -14.49 -15.65
C ALA A 292 23.65 -15.43 -16.43
N ALA A 293 24.22 -16.54 -16.90
CA ALA A 293 23.54 -17.54 -17.71
C ALA A 293 22.30 -18.10 -17.01
N SER A 294 21.24 -18.23 -17.80
CA SER A 294 19.95 -18.85 -17.46
C SER A 294 20.15 -20.23 -16.85
N ALA A 295 19.74 -20.42 -15.59
CA ALA A 295 19.56 -21.74 -15.00
C ALA A 295 18.11 -22.21 -15.25
N ALA A 296 18.02 -23.44 -15.71
CA ALA A 296 16.79 -24.12 -16.13
C ALA A 296 15.74 -24.21 -15.01
N ALA A 297 14.48 -24.20 -15.44
CA ALA A 297 13.28 -24.34 -14.61
C ALA A 297 13.25 -25.68 -13.85
N ALA A 298 13.02 -25.62 -12.54
CA ALA A 298 12.61 -26.75 -11.71
C ALA A 298 11.07 -26.75 -11.53
N PRO A 299 10.42 -27.93 -11.39
CA PRO A 299 8.98 -28.03 -11.43
C PRO A 299 8.31 -27.48 -10.15
N ALA A 300 7.11 -26.93 -10.34
CA ALA A 300 6.25 -26.35 -9.32
C ALA A 300 5.79 -27.42 -8.31
N VAL A 301 5.99 -27.13 -7.03
CA VAL A 301 5.26 -27.81 -5.93
C VAL A 301 4.08 -26.89 -5.58
N ALA A 302 2.88 -27.44 -5.72
CA ALA A 302 1.64 -26.80 -5.28
C ALA A 302 1.59 -26.85 -3.74
N THR A 303 1.44 -25.70 -3.11
CA THR A 303 1.00 -25.60 -1.71
C THR A 303 -0.31 -24.81 -1.72
N ASP A 304 -1.40 -25.52 -1.42
CA ASP A 304 -2.70 -24.94 -1.11
C ASP A 304 -2.59 -24.20 0.23
N ASP A 305 -2.72 -22.87 0.19
CA ASP A 305 -2.97 -22.07 1.38
C ASP A 305 -4.06 -21.06 1.03
N GLU A 306 -5.30 -21.41 1.36
CA GLU A 306 -6.45 -20.52 1.28
C GLU A 306 -6.33 -19.43 2.36
N ALA A 307 -5.72 -18.32 2.01
CA ALA A 307 -5.84 -17.09 2.81
C ALA A 307 -7.18 -16.43 2.48
N GLN A 308 -8.17 -16.61 3.34
CA GLN A 308 -9.39 -15.80 3.34
C GLN A 308 -8.99 -14.34 3.63
N GLY A 309 -8.96 -13.51 2.59
CA GLY A 309 -8.76 -12.07 2.72
C GLY A 309 -9.99 -11.43 3.33
N GLU A 310 -9.91 -10.94 4.57
CA GLU A 310 -10.88 -9.98 5.09
C GLU A 310 -10.88 -8.76 4.17
N ASP A 311 -12.06 -8.39 3.65
CA ASP A 311 -12.31 -7.15 2.93
C ASP A 311 -12.00 -5.97 3.85
N LEU A 312 -10.79 -5.43 3.75
CA LEU A 312 -10.44 -4.20 4.45
C LEU A 312 -11.13 -3.03 3.72
N PRO A 313 -11.92 -2.21 4.43
CA PRO A 313 -12.58 -1.08 3.80
C PRO A 313 -11.55 -0.15 3.16
N ASP A 314 -11.83 0.33 1.96
CA ASP A 314 -11.03 1.32 1.25
C ASP A 314 -10.99 2.63 2.07
N PRO A 315 -9.85 3.03 2.63
CA PRO A 315 -9.76 4.18 3.53
C PRO A 315 -9.95 5.51 2.78
N ASP A 316 -9.95 5.48 1.46
CA ASP A 316 -10.09 6.65 0.61
C ASP A 316 -11.46 6.67 -0.11
N ALA A 317 -12.34 5.68 0.13
CA ALA A 317 -13.72 5.74 -0.33
C ALA A 317 -14.40 6.99 0.27
N ASP A 318 -14.95 7.84 -0.57
CA ASP A 318 -15.72 8.99 -0.14
C ASP A 318 -16.90 8.50 0.71
N GLU A 319 -17.00 8.90 1.97
CA GLU A 319 -18.22 8.79 2.74
C GLU A 319 -19.34 9.47 1.91
N PRO A 320 -20.43 8.78 1.61
CA PRO A 320 -21.60 9.47 1.07
C PRO A 320 -22.03 10.52 2.07
N ALA A 321 -22.29 11.73 1.59
CA ALA A 321 -22.72 12.87 2.39
C ALA A 321 -23.76 12.43 3.42
N GLU A 322 -23.49 12.73 4.69
CA GLU A 322 -24.34 12.45 5.85
C GLU A 322 -25.82 12.64 5.55
N LYS A 323 -26.57 11.54 5.49
CA LYS A 323 -27.98 11.57 5.86
C LYS A 323 -28.05 11.30 7.35
N SER A 324 -28.06 12.36 8.13
CA SER A 324 -28.34 12.34 9.57
C SER A 324 -29.61 11.55 9.85
N GLY A 325 -29.54 10.40 10.53
CA GLY A 325 -30.76 9.71 10.96
C GLY A 325 -30.63 8.30 11.55
N GLY A 326 -29.48 7.63 11.48
CA GLY A 326 -29.37 6.22 11.86
C GLY A 326 -28.85 5.91 13.27
N TRP A 327 -28.11 6.79 13.89
CA TRP A 327 -27.42 6.51 15.16
C TRP A 327 -28.35 6.39 16.38
N LEU A 328 -29.45 7.14 16.41
CA LEU A 328 -30.42 7.07 17.51
C LEU A 328 -31.14 5.71 17.66
N LYS A 329 -31.24 4.89 16.61
CA LYS A 329 -31.88 3.57 16.69
C LYS A 329 -30.95 2.49 17.29
N SER A 330 -29.65 2.56 17.04
CA SER A 330 -28.70 1.56 17.56
C SER A 330 -28.37 1.77 19.04
N VAL A 331 -28.27 3.02 19.49
CA VAL A 331 -28.07 3.35 20.92
C VAL A 331 -29.29 2.96 21.75
N GLY A 332 -30.51 3.17 21.23
CA GLY A 332 -31.75 2.76 21.90
C GLY A 332 -31.85 1.26 22.17
N LEU A 333 -31.38 0.42 21.28
CA LEU A 333 -31.44 -1.05 21.45
C LEU A 333 -30.47 -1.57 22.52
N VAL A 334 -29.27 -1.01 22.62
CA VAL A 334 -28.26 -1.39 23.60
C VAL A 334 -28.68 -0.94 25.01
N VAL A 335 -29.24 0.26 25.16
CA VAL A 335 -29.74 0.75 26.45
C VAL A 335 -30.96 -0.04 26.91
N LEU A 336 -31.87 -0.41 26.00
CA LEU A 336 -33.05 -1.22 26.34
C LEU A 336 -32.64 -2.65 26.79
N GLY A 337 -31.64 -3.27 26.14
CA GLY A 337 -31.11 -4.58 26.51
C GLY A 337 -30.45 -4.59 27.91
N ALA A 338 -29.67 -3.54 28.24
CA ALA A 338 -29.05 -3.41 29.56
C ALA A 338 -30.11 -3.16 30.67
N PHE A 339 -31.17 -2.41 30.38
CA PHE A 339 -32.24 -2.15 31.34
C PHE A 339 -33.07 -3.41 31.62
N LEU A 340 -33.41 -4.21 30.61
CA LEU A 340 -34.09 -5.51 30.79
C LEU A 340 -33.26 -6.49 31.61
N ALA A 341 -31.95 -6.62 31.39
CA ALA A 341 -31.07 -7.47 32.15
C ALA A 341 -31.00 -7.09 33.63
N ALA A 342 -30.97 -5.78 33.93
CA ALA A 342 -30.97 -5.26 35.29
C ALA A 342 -32.28 -5.56 36.03
N VAL A 343 -33.45 -5.42 35.37
CA VAL A 343 -34.77 -5.68 35.93
C VAL A 343 -34.94 -7.17 36.22
N VAL A 344 -34.52 -8.06 35.30
CA VAL A 344 -34.57 -9.53 35.51
C VAL A 344 -33.64 -9.96 36.62
N GLY A 345 -32.43 -9.41 36.74
CA GLY A 345 -31.50 -9.65 37.81
C GLY A 345 -32.06 -9.28 39.18
N MET A 346 -32.70 -8.12 39.34
CA MET A 346 -33.34 -7.68 40.55
C MET A 346 -34.55 -8.57 40.94
N ALA A 347 -35.33 -9.03 39.98
CA ALA A 347 -36.46 -9.92 40.23
C ALA A 347 -36.02 -11.30 40.76
N ILE A 348 -34.92 -11.84 40.21
CA ILE A 348 -34.35 -13.12 40.69
C ILE A 348 -33.77 -12.95 42.10
N GLN A 349 -33.07 -11.87 42.39
CA GLN A 349 -32.48 -11.58 43.68
C GLN A 349 -33.55 -11.40 44.77
N ARG A 350 -34.68 -10.76 44.42
CA ARG A 350 -35.84 -10.59 45.32
C ARG A 350 -36.55 -11.92 45.63
N ARG A 351 -36.64 -12.84 44.66
CA ARG A 351 -37.19 -14.19 44.88
C ARG A 351 -36.29 -15.06 45.79
N LEU A 352 -34.98 -14.92 45.68
CA LEU A 352 -34.01 -15.63 46.52
C LEU A 352 -34.01 -15.14 47.99
N LEU A 353 -34.33 -13.84 48.20
CA LEU A 353 -34.38 -13.23 49.54
C LEU A 353 -35.72 -13.44 50.30
N LEU A 354 -36.82 -13.70 49.56
CA LEU A 354 -38.15 -13.91 50.12
C LEU A 354 -38.55 -15.38 50.25
N GLY A 355 -37.65 -16.30 49.88
CA GLY A 355 -37.85 -17.75 49.99
C GLY A 355 -37.21 -18.41 51.23
N ARG A 356 -37.14 -17.67 52.34
CA ARG A 356 -36.83 -18.23 53.68
C ARG A 356 -37.98 -17.98 54.60
#